data_1bafe23d894f182497c1d4118bbaa645
#
_entry.id   1bafe23d894f182497c1d4118bbaa645
#
_cell.length_a   1.000
_cell.length_b   1.000
_cell.length_c   1.000
_cell.angle_alpha   90.00
_cell.angle_beta   90.00
_cell.angle_gamma   90.00
#
_symmetry.space_group_name_H-M   'P 1'
#
loop_
_entity.id
_entity.type
_entity.pdbx_description
1 polymer ?
#
loop_
_entity_poly.entity_id
_entity_poly.type
_entity_poly.pdbx_seq_one_letter_code
_entity_poly.pdbx_strand_id
1 'polypeptide(L)'
;LNRNLIRLQCYEGLDVNSAVFEWNYSRQMLEIRLSEAMKNSDQQTLAQNLFTSEFMIKRPLLKALETDPLGPPVLLIDELDRTDAPFEAYLLEVLSEYQITIPEMGVIKAESPPIVIITSNRTREIHDALKRRCFYHWVDYPDASRELEILQIKAPHAPEILRKQVVHFVQKLRKTDLFKQPGVAETIDWTHALVQLDYL
;
A
#
# COMPACT_ATOMS: atom_id res chain seq x y z
N LEU A 1 -14.17 -11.66 0.40
CA LEU A 1 -15.09 -10.53 0.18
C LEU A 1 -15.59 -10.41 -1.26
N ASN A 2 -14.93 -11.06 -2.21
CA ASN A 2 -15.21 -10.99 -3.65
C ASN A 2 -15.25 -9.54 -4.19
N ARG A 3 -14.31 -8.71 -3.73
CA ARG A 3 -14.14 -7.30 -4.11
C ARG A 3 -12.73 -7.05 -4.61
N ASN A 4 -12.55 -6.05 -5.45
CA ASN A 4 -11.23 -5.68 -5.94
C ASN A 4 -10.36 -5.14 -4.81
N LEU A 5 -9.11 -5.60 -4.76
CA LEU A 5 -8.10 -5.10 -3.85
C LEU A 5 -7.20 -4.10 -4.58
N ILE A 6 -7.18 -2.88 -4.07
CA ILE A 6 -6.31 -1.81 -4.56
C ILE A 6 -5.26 -1.56 -3.48
N ARG A 7 -3.97 -1.69 -3.81
CA ARG A 7 -2.87 -1.50 -2.88
C ARG A 7 -2.12 -0.21 -3.18
N LEU A 8 -1.96 0.62 -2.15
CA LEU A 8 -1.03 1.73 -2.11
C LEU A 8 0.13 1.35 -1.19
N GLN A 9 1.29 1.02 -1.76
CA GLN A 9 2.50 0.80 -0.99
C GLN A 9 3.12 2.14 -0.66
N CYS A 10 3.24 2.45 0.63
CA CYS A 10 3.88 3.67 1.10
C CYS A 10 5.41 3.51 1.14
N TYR A 11 6.11 4.59 0.84
CA TYR A 11 7.57 4.68 0.89
C TYR A 11 7.99 6.12 1.19
N GLU A 12 9.23 6.31 1.59
CA GLU A 12 9.79 7.62 1.90
C GLU A 12 9.80 8.52 0.64
N GLY A 13 9.21 9.70 0.74
CA GLY A 13 9.06 10.62 -0.38
C GLY A 13 7.86 10.35 -1.29
N LEU A 14 6.93 9.48 -0.90
CA LEU A 14 5.67 9.30 -1.62
C LEU A 14 4.91 10.63 -1.64
N ASP A 15 4.66 11.15 -2.84
CA ASP A 15 3.90 12.38 -3.05
C ASP A 15 2.44 12.11 -3.46
N VAL A 16 1.63 13.17 -3.43
CA VAL A 16 0.21 13.11 -3.79
C VAL A 16 0.03 12.66 -5.24
N ASN A 17 0.87 13.12 -6.17
CA ASN A 17 0.75 12.78 -7.58
C ASN A 17 0.97 11.27 -7.81
N SER A 18 1.97 10.70 -7.16
CA SER A 18 2.24 9.25 -7.24
C SER A 18 1.14 8.40 -6.61
N ALA A 19 0.36 8.95 -5.67
CA ALA A 19 -0.70 8.23 -4.99
C ALA A 19 -2.10 8.40 -5.63
N VAL A 20 -2.35 9.53 -6.29
CA VAL A 20 -3.67 9.93 -6.79
C VAL A 20 -3.80 9.78 -8.29
N PHE A 21 -3.06 10.57 -9.06
CA PHE A 21 -3.07 10.55 -10.52
C PHE A 21 -1.83 11.21 -11.09
N GLU A 22 -1.59 10.94 -12.34
CA GLU A 22 -0.54 11.56 -13.13
C GLU A 22 -1.09 11.81 -14.54
N TRP A 23 -0.73 12.97 -15.14
CA TRP A 23 -1.07 13.22 -16.54
C TRP A 23 -0.13 12.44 -17.46
N ASN A 24 -0.69 11.76 -18.44
CA ASN A 24 0.08 11.06 -19.48
C ASN A 24 0.64 12.07 -20.50
N TYR A 25 1.67 12.80 -20.10
CA TYR A 25 2.30 13.83 -20.91
C TYR A 25 2.75 13.31 -22.28
N SER A 26 3.23 12.07 -22.35
CA SER A 26 3.64 11.47 -23.64
C SER A 26 2.48 11.34 -24.61
N ARG A 27 1.32 10.92 -24.11
CA ARG A 27 0.10 10.81 -24.92
C ARG A 27 -0.47 12.17 -25.27
N GLN A 28 -0.46 13.13 -24.36
CA GLN A 28 -0.86 14.53 -24.64
C GLN A 28 0.01 15.15 -25.72
N MET A 29 1.33 14.96 -25.65
CA MET A 29 2.27 15.48 -26.65
C MET A 29 2.06 14.86 -28.03
N LEU A 30 1.76 13.55 -28.09
CA LEU A 30 1.43 12.88 -29.33
C LEU A 30 0.15 13.48 -29.96
N GLU A 31 -0.90 13.70 -29.16
CA GLU A 31 -2.16 14.28 -29.62
C GLU A 31 -1.98 15.70 -30.16
N ILE A 32 -1.20 16.53 -29.47
CA ILE A 32 -0.85 17.88 -29.94
C ILE A 32 -0.19 17.81 -31.32
N ARG A 33 0.82 16.95 -31.49
CA ARG A 33 1.52 16.83 -32.78
C ARG A 33 0.63 16.31 -33.91
N LEU A 34 -0.27 15.38 -33.60
CA LEU A 34 -1.26 14.89 -34.60
C LEU A 34 -2.23 15.98 -34.99
N SER A 35 -2.73 16.77 -34.07
CA SER A 35 -3.62 17.91 -34.34
C SER A 35 -2.95 18.99 -35.19
N GLU A 36 -1.68 19.32 -34.90
CA GLU A 36 -0.87 20.24 -35.72
C GLU A 36 -0.69 19.73 -37.14
N ALA A 37 -0.39 18.45 -37.31
CA ALA A 37 -0.20 17.84 -38.63
C ALA A 37 -1.48 17.83 -39.49
N MET A 38 -2.65 17.68 -38.85
CA MET A 38 -3.94 17.65 -39.50
C MET A 38 -4.48 19.04 -39.83
N LYS A 39 -3.81 20.11 -39.38
CA LYS A 39 -4.29 21.53 -39.53
C LYS A 39 -5.71 21.78 -39.02
N ASN A 40 -6.17 20.98 -38.09
CA ASN A 40 -7.57 20.88 -37.69
C ASN A 40 -7.76 21.35 -36.24
N SER A 41 -7.12 22.45 -35.84
CA SER A 41 -7.13 22.81 -34.41
C SER A 41 -7.73 24.17 -34.15
N ASP A 42 -8.94 24.13 -33.62
CA ASP A 42 -9.36 25.11 -32.62
C ASP A 42 -8.52 24.86 -31.37
N GLN A 43 -7.55 25.74 -31.12
CA GLN A 43 -6.59 25.59 -29.99
C GLN A 43 -7.28 25.53 -28.63
N GLN A 44 -8.44 26.16 -28.45
CA GLN A 44 -9.20 26.11 -27.20
C GLN A 44 -9.83 24.73 -26.98
N THR A 45 -10.39 24.13 -27.98
CA THR A 45 -10.97 22.77 -27.91
C THR A 45 -9.90 21.73 -27.68
N LEU A 46 -8.73 21.87 -28.30
CA LEU A 46 -7.60 20.96 -28.05
C LEU A 46 -7.11 21.04 -26.60
N ALA A 47 -6.91 22.26 -26.07
CA ALA A 47 -6.47 22.44 -24.68
C ALA A 47 -7.43 21.81 -23.66
N GLN A 48 -8.75 21.94 -23.87
CA GLN A 48 -9.75 21.32 -23.00
C GLN A 48 -9.74 19.79 -23.08
N ASN A 49 -9.53 19.24 -24.28
CA ASN A 49 -9.52 17.80 -24.50
C ASN A 49 -8.30 17.09 -23.88
N LEU A 50 -7.17 17.80 -23.73
CA LEU A 50 -5.94 17.24 -23.17
C LEU A 50 -6.03 16.92 -21.67
N PHE A 51 -6.94 17.57 -20.94
CA PHE A 51 -7.12 17.39 -19.50
C PHE A 51 -8.41 16.61 -19.18
N THR A 52 -8.59 15.50 -19.86
CA THR A 52 -9.71 14.57 -19.65
C THR A 52 -9.22 13.27 -19.02
N SER A 53 -10.16 12.46 -18.54
CA SER A 53 -9.86 11.14 -17.95
C SER A 53 -9.09 10.21 -18.89
N GLU A 54 -9.15 10.45 -20.21
CA GLU A 54 -8.45 9.67 -21.22
C GLU A 54 -6.93 9.83 -21.15
N PHE A 55 -6.46 11.02 -20.76
CA PHE A 55 -5.04 11.34 -20.60
C PHE A 55 -4.54 11.22 -19.16
N MET A 56 -5.38 10.71 -18.27
CA MET A 56 -5.06 10.55 -16.87
C MET A 56 -4.61 9.11 -16.55
N ILE A 57 -3.46 8.97 -15.92
CA ILE A 57 -3.01 7.72 -15.30
C ILE A 57 -3.51 7.71 -13.86
N LYS A 58 -4.59 6.97 -13.61
CA LYS A 58 -5.17 6.86 -12.28
C LYS A 58 -4.27 6.04 -11.38
N ARG A 59 -3.97 6.57 -10.21
CA ARG A 59 -3.18 5.94 -9.16
C ARG A 59 -4.09 5.33 -8.08
N PRO A 60 -3.57 4.57 -7.11
CA PRO A 60 -4.39 3.77 -6.19
C PRO A 60 -5.48 4.54 -5.45
N LEU A 61 -5.21 5.75 -4.96
CA LEU A 61 -6.22 6.52 -4.22
C LEU A 61 -7.40 6.91 -5.10
N LEU A 62 -7.14 7.38 -6.32
CA LEU A 62 -8.22 7.74 -7.25
C LEU A 62 -9.00 6.50 -7.70
N LYS A 63 -8.31 5.39 -8.01
CA LYS A 63 -8.98 4.13 -8.38
C LYS A 63 -9.91 3.63 -7.28
N ALA A 64 -9.55 3.85 -6.02
CA ALA A 64 -10.36 3.40 -4.89
C ALA A 64 -11.66 4.19 -4.71
N LEU A 65 -11.75 5.39 -5.29
CA LEU A 65 -12.96 6.23 -5.27
C LEU A 65 -13.89 5.97 -6.46
N GLU A 66 -13.44 5.24 -7.46
CA GLU A 66 -14.26 4.92 -8.63
C GLU A 66 -15.26 3.81 -8.34
N THR A 67 -16.38 3.85 -9.06
CA THR A 67 -17.40 2.81 -9.00
C THR A 67 -16.86 1.51 -9.58
N ASP A 68 -16.98 0.43 -8.82
CA ASP A 68 -16.57 -0.92 -9.23
C ASP A 68 -17.81 -1.82 -9.36
N PRO A 69 -17.93 -2.62 -10.44
CA PRO A 69 -19.06 -3.52 -10.63
C PRO A 69 -19.23 -4.58 -9.51
N LEU A 70 -18.13 -4.91 -8.83
CA LEU A 70 -18.14 -5.84 -7.69
C LEU A 70 -18.49 -5.16 -6.35
N GLY A 71 -18.84 -3.87 -6.39
CA GLY A 71 -19.09 -3.03 -5.22
C GLY A 71 -17.83 -2.32 -4.72
N PRO A 72 -17.93 -1.52 -3.63
CA PRO A 72 -16.83 -0.70 -3.16
C PRO A 72 -15.54 -1.51 -2.97
N PRO A 73 -14.40 -1.08 -3.53
CA PRO A 73 -13.14 -1.82 -3.45
C PRO A 73 -12.58 -1.83 -2.03
N VAL A 74 -11.60 -2.70 -1.80
CA VAL A 74 -10.76 -2.67 -0.60
C VAL A 74 -9.50 -1.88 -0.95
N LEU A 75 -9.28 -0.76 -0.27
CA LEU A 75 -8.05 0.03 -0.36
C LEU A 75 -7.11 -0.36 0.77
N LEU A 76 -6.00 -1.00 0.43
CA LEU A 76 -4.92 -1.30 1.36
C LEU A 76 -3.84 -0.21 1.27
N ILE A 77 -3.68 0.59 2.32
CA ILE A 77 -2.59 1.55 2.49
C ILE A 77 -1.53 0.87 3.34
N ASP A 78 -0.45 0.44 2.71
CA ASP A 78 0.54 -0.44 3.32
C ASP A 78 1.79 0.32 3.75
N GLU A 79 2.26 0.09 4.99
CA GLU A 79 3.40 0.76 5.61
C GLU A 79 3.26 2.30 5.67
N LEU A 80 2.11 2.81 6.13
CA LEU A 80 1.84 4.26 6.20
C LEU A 80 2.90 5.04 7.00
N ASP A 81 3.50 4.42 8.00
CA ASP A 81 4.58 4.99 8.80
C ASP A 81 5.86 5.35 8.01
N ARG A 82 5.93 5.00 6.73
CA ARG A 82 7.02 5.40 5.82
C ARG A 82 6.76 6.72 5.09
N THR A 83 5.56 7.27 5.16
CA THR A 83 5.24 8.57 4.56
C THR A 83 5.54 9.72 5.50
N ASP A 84 5.49 10.94 5.00
CA ASP A 84 5.67 12.16 5.79
C ASP A 84 4.34 12.69 6.35
N ALA A 85 4.41 13.68 7.25
CA ALA A 85 3.24 14.31 7.84
C ALA A 85 2.34 15.05 6.83
N PRO A 86 2.85 15.74 5.80
CA PRO A 86 2.04 16.32 4.73
C PRO A 86 1.17 15.29 4.00
N PHE A 87 1.73 14.12 3.68
CA PHE A 87 0.96 13.06 3.03
C PHE A 87 -0.13 12.48 3.95
N GLU A 88 0.16 12.31 5.25
CA GLU A 88 -0.87 11.91 6.22
C GLU A 88 -2.01 12.93 6.34
N ALA A 89 -1.69 14.23 6.34
CA ALA A 89 -2.70 15.28 6.36
C ALA A 89 -3.60 15.24 5.10
N TYR A 90 -3.01 15.02 3.94
CA TYR A 90 -3.75 14.81 2.70
C TYR A 90 -4.66 13.57 2.77
N LEU A 91 -4.15 12.45 3.27
CA LEU A 91 -4.97 11.24 3.46
C LEU A 91 -6.15 11.48 4.41
N LEU A 92 -5.97 12.28 5.46
CA LEU A 92 -7.05 12.65 6.37
C LEU A 92 -8.20 13.35 5.64
N GLU A 93 -7.88 14.27 4.72
CA GLU A 93 -8.88 14.98 3.91
C GLU A 93 -9.60 13.98 2.98
N VAL A 94 -8.84 13.21 2.21
CA VAL A 94 -9.39 12.21 1.28
C VAL A 94 -10.28 11.19 1.97
N LEU A 95 -9.83 10.63 3.10
CA LEU A 95 -10.56 9.57 3.81
C LEU A 95 -11.75 10.11 4.64
N SER A 96 -11.78 11.41 4.94
CA SER A 96 -12.90 12.01 5.67
C SER A 96 -14.16 12.13 4.82
N GLU A 97 -14.00 12.49 3.56
CA GLU A 97 -15.11 12.76 2.64
C GLU A 97 -15.15 11.82 1.44
N TYR A 98 -14.16 10.95 1.31
CA TYR A 98 -13.96 10.03 0.17
C TYR A 98 -14.04 10.76 -1.16
N GLN A 99 -13.32 11.88 -1.24
CA GLN A 99 -13.25 12.73 -2.41
C GLN A 99 -11.83 13.22 -2.68
N ILE A 100 -11.57 13.56 -3.93
CA ILE A 100 -10.32 14.15 -4.39
C ILE A 100 -10.65 15.29 -5.34
N THR A 101 -10.00 16.44 -5.18
CA THR A 101 -10.11 17.57 -6.08
C THR A 101 -8.97 17.55 -7.09
N ILE A 102 -9.31 17.49 -8.37
CA ILE A 102 -8.38 17.63 -9.50
C ILE A 102 -8.62 18.98 -10.14
N PRO A 103 -7.63 19.88 -10.21
CA PRO A 103 -7.82 21.27 -10.63
C PRO A 103 -8.56 21.41 -11.98
N GLU A 104 -8.25 20.55 -12.96
CA GLU A 104 -8.79 20.62 -14.30
C GLU A 104 -10.14 19.89 -14.46
N MET A 105 -10.49 18.99 -13.53
CA MET A 105 -11.66 18.12 -13.63
C MET A 105 -12.69 18.36 -12.51
N GLY A 106 -12.32 19.12 -11.48
CA GLY A 106 -13.16 19.34 -10.31
C GLY A 106 -13.08 18.22 -9.26
N VAL A 107 -14.16 18.04 -8.51
CA VAL A 107 -14.21 17.09 -7.39
C VAL A 107 -14.68 15.72 -7.87
N ILE A 108 -13.89 14.71 -7.60
CA ILE A 108 -14.24 13.29 -7.78
C ILE A 108 -14.56 12.72 -6.41
N LYS A 109 -15.80 12.29 -6.23
CA LYS A 109 -16.30 11.73 -4.97
C LYS A 109 -16.76 10.30 -5.16
N ALA A 110 -16.42 9.41 -4.22
CA ALA A 110 -16.89 8.03 -4.26
C ALA A 110 -18.42 7.98 -4.03
N GLU A 111 -19.13 7.27 -4.90
CA GLU A 111 -20.56 6.97 -4.70
C GLU A 111 -20.77 6.05 -3.48
N SER A 112 -19.85 5.11 -3.30
CA SER A 112 -19.83 4.19 -2.17
C SER A 112 -18.42 4.16 -1.59
N PRO A 113 -18.23 4.49 -0.30
CA PRO A 113 -16.91 4.53 0.31
C PRO A 113 -16.17 3.19 0.20
N PRO A 114 -14.87 3.17 -0.15
CA PRO A 114 -14.08 1.97 -0.11
C PRO A 114 -13.91 1.44 1.31
N ILE A 115 -13.64 0.14 1.44
CA ILE A 115 -13.17 -0.43 2.71
C ILE A 115 -11.68 -0.13 2.80
N VAL A 116 -11.27 0.68 3.79
CA VAL A 116 -9.87 1.09 3.94
C VAL A 116 -9.20 0.27 5.03
N ILE A 117 -8.06 -0.31 4.69
CA ILE A 117 -7.16 -1.02 5.62
C ILE A 117 -5.82 -0.31 5.59
N ILE A 118 -5.31 0.08 6.75
CA ILE A 118 -4.03 0.75 6.91
C ILE A 118 -3.11 -0.14 7.72
N THR A 119 -1.89 -0.39 7.24
CA THR A 119 -0.86 -1.09 8.00
C THR A 119 0.27 -0.16 8.40
N SER A 120 0.92 -0.47 9.50
CA SER A 120 2.08 0.26 10.02
C SER A 120 2.99 -0.68 10.79
N ASN A 121 4.29 -0.57 10.55
CA ASN A 121 5.36 -1.23 11.31
C ASN A 121 5.84 -0.38 12.49
N ARG A 122 5.25 0.79 12.71
CA ARG A 122 5.60 1.75 13.76
C ARG A 122 7.06 2.21 13.73
N THR A 123 7.64 2.35 12.57
CA THR A 123 8.97 2.98 12.42
C THR A 123 8.94 4.44 12.84
N ARG A 124 7.77 5.07 12.72
CA ARG A 124 7.44 6.36 13.31
C ARG A 124 5.98 6.37 13.79
N GLU A 125 5.60 7.32 14.64
CA GLU A 125 4.21 7.49 15.05
C GLU A 125 3.36 8.08 13.92
N ILE A 126 2.20 7.46 13.70
CA ILE A 126 1.15 7.98 12.82
C ILE A 126 0.37 9.05 13.57
N HIS A 127 -0.03 10.11 12.86
CA HIS A 127 -0.74 11.23 13.43
C HIS A 127 -2.05 10.80 14.12
N ASP A 128 -2.29 11.32 15.34
CA ASP A 128 -3.44 10.94 16.15
C ASP A 128 -4.80 11.18 15.48
N ALA A 129 -4.88 12.17 14.59
CA ALA A 129 -6.09 12.45 13.83
C ALA A 129 -6.49 11.29 12.92
N LEU A 130 -5.53 10.53 12.35
CA LEU A 130 -5.78 9.31 11.60
C LEU A 130 -6.21 8.17 12.53
N LYS A 131 -5.47 7.97 13.63
CA LYS A 131 -5.78 6.90 14.60
C LYS A 131 -7.21 7.02 15.14
N ARG A 132 -7.69 8.24 15.42
CA ARG A 132 -9.05 8.50 15.93
C ARG A 132 -10.17 8.16 14.94
N ARG A 133 -9.85 8.03 13.65
CA ARG A 133 -10.81 7.68 12.58
C ARG A 133 -10.78 6.21 12.22
N CYS A 134 -9.87 5.42 12.81
CA CYS A 134 -9.66 4.02 12.50
C CYS A 134 -10.03 3.13 13.68
N PHE A 135 -10.51 1.93 13.39
CA PHE A 135 -10.47 0.84 14.34
C PHE A 135 -9.03 0.35 14.43
N TYR A 136 -8.44 0.46 15.60
CA TYR A 136 -7.05 0.08 15.82
C TYR A 136 -6.96 -1.37 16.29
N HIS A 137 -6.13 -2.15 15.60
CA HIS A 137 -5.82 -3.52 15.98
C HIS A 137 -4.30 -3.71 16.05
N TRP A 138 -3.82 -4.16 17.20
CA TRP A 138 -2.43 -4.50 17.40
C TRP A 138 -2.20 -5.97 17.04
N VAL A 139 -1.22 -6.23 16.17
CA VAL A 139 -0.80 -7.58 15.80
C VAL A 139 0.53 -7.87 16.51
N ASP A 140 0.49 -8.70 17.53
CA ASP A 140 1.68 -9.14 18.27
C ASP A 140 2.45 -10.23 17.52
N TYR A 141 3.68 -10.48 17.96
CA TYR A 141 4.40 -11.67 17.53
C TYR A 141 3.61 -12.92 17.89
N PRO A 142 3.63 -13.96 17.03
CA PRO A 142 2.96 -15.21 17.34
C PRO A 142 3.61 -15.88 18.56
N ASP A 143 2.81 -16.63 19.30
CA ASP A 143 3.32 -17.53 20.31
C ASP A 143 4.12 -18.70 19.70
N ALA A 144 4.80 -19.49 20.53
CA ALA A 144 5.65 -20.57 20.06
C ALA A 144 4.87 -21.64 19.28
N SER A 145 3.62 -21.91 19.65
CA SER A 145 2.77 -22.90 18.97
C SER A 145 2.44 -22.44 17.55
N ARG A 146 1.97 -21.20 17.43
CA ARG A 146 1.64 -20.61 16.14
C ARG A 146 2.86 -20.43 15.24
N GLU A 147 4.01 -20.08 15.81
CA GLU A 147 5.26 -19.94 15.05
C GLU A 147 5.76 -21.29 14.52
N LEU A 148 5.60 -22.39 15.29
CA LEU A 148 5.86 -23.74 14.81
C LEU A 148 4.94 -24.14 13.64
N GLU A 149 3.65 -23.85 13.70
CA GLU A 149 2.72 -24.07 12.59
C GLU A 149 3.14 -23.33 11.33
N ILE A 150 3.56 -22.06 11.47
CA ILE A 150 4.06 -21.26 10.36
C ILE A 150 5.30 -21.90 9.74
N LEU A 151 6.28 -22.34 10.56
CA LEU A 151 7.48 -23.01 10.08
C LEU A 151 7.15 -24.35 9.41
N GLN A 152 6.14 -25.06 9.88
CA GLN A 152 5.71 -26.31 9.28
C GLN A 152 5.23 -26.13 7.84
N ILE A 153 4.55 -25.00 7.57
CA ILE A 153 4.05 -24.64 6.24
C ILE A 153 5.14 -24.00 5.36
N LYS A 154 5.97 -23.11 5.95
CA LYS A 154 6.93 -22.29 5.19
C LYS A 154 8.30 -22.96 5.03
N ALA A 155 8.68 -23.85 5.93
CA ALA A 155 9.92 -24.63 5.88
C ALA A 155 9.63 -26.14 6.05
N PRO A 156 8.86 -26.77 5.15
CA PRO A 156 8.43 -28.16 5.31
C PRO A 156 9.59 -29.16 5.31
N HIS A 157 10.70 -28.81 4.64
CA HIS A 157 11.89 -29.68 4.53
C HIS A 157 12.78 -29.62 5.78
N ALA A 158 12.57 -28.66 6.69
CA ALA A 158 13.33 -28.57 7.91
C ALA A 158 12.91 -29.69 8.89
N PRO A 159 13.86 -30.40 9.55
CA PRO A 159 13.55 -31.37 10.60
C PRO A 159 12.73 -30.74 11.73
N GLU A 160 11.78 -31.50 12.27
CA GLU A 160 10.92 -31.00 13.36
C GLU A 160 11.71 -30.52 14.56
N ILE A 161 12.81 -31.25 14.91
CA ILE A 161 13.71 -30.89 16.00
C ILE A 161 14.32 -29.51 15.77
N LEU A 162 14.79 -29.24 14.53
CA LEU A 162 15.38 -27.94 14.17
C LEU A 162 14.35 -26.83 14.29
N ARG A 163 13.14 -27.03 13.75
CA ARG A 163 12.06 -26.04 13.86
C ARG A 163 11.75 -25.68 15.32
N LYS A 164 11.66 -26.68 16.20
CA LYS A 164 11.43 -26.46 17.63
C LYS A 164 12.58 -25.70 18.30
N GLN A 165 13.83 -26.00 17.94
CA GLN A 165 15.01 -25.32 18.49
C GLN A 165 15.04 -23.85 18.03
N VAL A 166 14.79 -23.57 16.74
CA VAL A 166 14.78 -22.20 16.21
C VAL A 166 13.67 -21.38 16.87
N VAL A 167 12.44 -21.91 16.94
CA VAL A 167 11.35 -21.21 17.63
C VAL A 167 11.67 -20.93 19.09
N HIS A 168 12.17 -21.91 19.81
CA HIS A 168 12.55 -21.71 21.20
C HIS A 168 13.62 -20.62 21.37
N PHE A 169 14.61 -20.61 20.50
CA PHE A 169 15.67 -19.61 20.49
C PHE A 169 15.12 -18.20 20.20
N VAL A 170 14.30 -18.06 19.15
CA VAL A 170 13.69 -16.77 18.77
C VAL A 170 12.78 -16.25 19.88
N GLN A 171 11.92 -17.11 20.45
CA GLN A 171 11.05 -16.73 21.57
C GLN A 171 11.86 -16.27 22.80
N LYS A 172 13.04 -16.82 23.00
CA LYS A 172 13.95 -16.42 24.08
C LYS A 172 14.60 -15.07 23.76
N LEU A 173 15.03 -14.85 22.51
CA LEU A 173 15.59 -13.58 22.06
C LEU A 173 14.59 -12.44 22.20
N ARG A 174 13.31 -12.65 21.86
CA ARG A 174 12.27 -11.63 22.00
C ARG A 174 12.03 -11.18 23.45
N LYS A 175 12.50 -11.95 24.45
CA LYS A 175 12.42 -11.58 25.86
C LYS A 175 13.64 -10.79 26.33
N THR A 176 14.67 -10.66 25.51
CA THR A 176 15.85 -9.86 25.80
C THR A 176 15.71 -8.44 25.30
N ASP A 177 16.44 -7.52 25.88
CA ASP A 177 16.46 -6.11 25.45
C ASP A 177 17.30 -5.98 24.18
N LEU A 178 16.63 -6.12 23.02
CA LEU A 178 17.22 -5.95 21.70
C LEU A 178 16.69 -4.66 21.07
N PHE A 179 17.55 -3.97 20.36
CA PHE A 179 17.16 -2.79 19.57
C PHE A 179 16.03 -3.11 18.57
N LYS A 180 16.07 -4.29 17.95
CA LYS A 180 15.01 -4.83 17.10
C LYS A 180 14.84 -6.31 17.41
N GLN A 181 13.62 -6.68 17.74
CA GLN A 181 13.27 -8.08 17.97
C GLN A 181 13.09 -8.81 16.62
N PRO A 182 13.53 -10.09 16.52
CA PRO A 182 13.35 -10.87 15.31
C PRO A 182 11.87 -11.14 15.06
N GLY A 183 11.43 -10.89 13.82
CA GLY A 183 10.09 -11.21 13.34
C GLY A 183 9.98 -12.65 12.85
N VAL A 184 8.80 -13.00 12.36
CA VAL A 184 8.54 -14.34 11.79
C VAL A 184 9.35 -14.58 10.52
N ALA A 185 9.61 -13.53 9.72
CA ALA A 185 10.43 -13.64 8.52
C ALA A 185 11.83 -14.10 8.85
N GLU A 186 12.47 -13.48 9.86
CA GLU A 186 13.80 -13.87 10.34
C GLU A 186 13.81 -15.31 10.87
N THR A 187 12.74 -15.75 11.53
CA THR A 187 12.63 -17.14 12.00
C THR A 187 12.60 -18.12 10.82
N ILE A 188 11.89 -17.81 9.75
CA ILE A 188 11.84 -18.63 8.55
C ILE A 188 13.20 -18.64 7.85
N ASP A 189 13.83 -17.49 7.65
CA ASP A 189 15.12 -17.35 6.99
C ASP A 189 16.22 -18.09 7.75
N TRP A 190 16.27 -17.99 9.07
CA TRP A 190 17.20 -18.76 9.90
C TRP A 190 16.98 -20.26 9.79
N THR A 191 15.72 -20.69 9.75
CA THR A 191 15.40 -22.11 9.58
C THR A 191 15.94 -22.63 8.25
N HIS A 192 15.72 -21.89 7.15
CA HIS A 192 16.25 -22.25 5.83
C HIS A 192 17.76 -22.25 5.78
N ALA A 193 18.40 -21.23 6.35
CA ALA A 193 19.86 -21.14 6.41
C ALA A 193 20.50 -22.31 7.17
N LEU A 194 19.92 -22.67 8.32
CA LEU A 194 20.42 -23.79 9.12
C LEU A 194 20.24 -25.15 8.43
N VAL A 195 19.14 -25.35 7.70
CA VAL A 195 18.96 -26.54 6.86
C VAL A 195 20.04 -26.63 5.78
N GLN A 196 20.36 -25.51 5.13
CA GLN A 196 21.42 -25.48 4.10
C GLN A 196 22.81 -25.74 4.68
N LEU A 197 23.12 -25.22 5.86
CA LEU A 197 24.40 -25.42 6.51
C LEU A 197 24.61 -26.87 6.99
N ASP A 198 23.54 -27.58 7.32
CA ASP A 198 23.63 -29.00 7.74
C ASP A 198 23.82 -29.95 6.54
N TYR A 199 23.65 -29.44 5.31
CA TYR A 199 23.93 -30.15 4.06
C TYR A 199 25.32 -29.87 3.47
N LEU A 200 26.14 -29.03 4.11
CA LEU A 200 27.53 -28.73 3.73
C LEU A 200 28.52 -29.55 4.60
#